data_65efead571baee1e1c2fafb838846d27
#
_entry.id   65efead571baee1e1c2fafb838846d27
#
_cell.length_a   1.000
_cell.length_b   1.000
_cell.length_c   1.000
_cell.angle_alpha   90.00
_cell.angle_beta   90.00
_cell.angle_gamma   90.00
#
_symmetry.space_group_name_H-M   'P 1'
#
loop_
_entity.id
_entity.type
_entity.pdbx_description
1 polymer ?
#
loop_
_entity_poly.entity_id
_entity_poly.type
_entity_poly.pdbx_seq_one_letter_code
_entity_poly.pdbx_strand_id
1 'polypeptide(L)'
;RWELCPDCQKAIKENGLKNEDDLQMFFMTKVNVYLKSKGYSSVMWNYDKIDNAESLSPDIAWTVCGMGDDKGLVKNELMRGRKLINTHCYPYYFDFPYGWNTLKMVCEDDGALTDKDEETWGIEAQMWTEYVPNMKRLEFLTFPRLGAMAENAWAEKGYPSFSTFLHKAKDYYNLL
;
A
#
# COMPACT_ATOMS: atom_id res chain seq x y z
N ARG A 1 -12.32 4.00 20.95
CA ARG A 1 -13.43 4.97 20.89
C ARG A 1 -14.77 4.28 20.60
N TRP A 2 -14.80 3.25 19.78
CA TRP A 2 -16.01 2.49 19.48
C TRP A 2 -16.52 1.70 20.69
N GLU A 3 -15.66 1.30 21.57
CA GLU A 3 -15.99 0.67 22.87
C GLU A 3 -16.94 1.54 23.73
N LEU A 4 -16.78 2.85 23.64
CA LEU A 4 -17.57 3.83 24.40
C LEU A 4 -18.76 4.41 23.61
N CYS A 5 -18.92 3.99 22.35
CA CYS A 5 -19.99 4.49 21.49
C CYS A 5 -21.25 3.62 21.62
N PRO A 6 -22.37 4.14 22.16
CA PRO A 6 -23.60 3.34 22.34
C PRO A 6 -24.13 2.73 21.04
N ASP A 7 -24.06 3.47 19.94
CA ASP A 7 -24.52 3.00 18.62
C ASP A 7 -23.63 1.88 18.08
N CYS A 8 -22.30 1.98 18.27
CA CYS A 8 -21.38 0.92 17.89
C CYS A 8 -21.65 -0.36 18.70
N GLN A 9 -21.81 -0.25 20.01
CA GLN A 9 -22.10 -1.39 20.88
C GLN A 9 -23.47 -2.02 20.57
N LYS A 10 -24.47 -1.20 20.22
CA LYS A 10 -25.75 -1.67 19.74
C LYS A 10 -25.60 -2.44 18.42
N ALA A 11 -24.85 -1.89 17.46
CA ALA A 11 -24.61 -2.54 16.16
C ALA A 11 -23.86 -3.88 16.31
N ILE A 12 -22.87 -3.96 17.19
CA ILE A 12 -22.16 -5.20 17.52
C ILE A 12 -23.16 -6.26 18.01
N LYS A 13 -23.98 -5.92 18.99
CA LYS A 13 -24.96 -6.82 19.57
C LYS A 13 -26.04 -7.29 18.56
N GLU A 14 -26.59 -6.35 17.80
CA GLU A 14 -27.66 -6.64 16.82
C GLU A 14 -27.20 -7.50 15.66
N ASN A 15 -25.92 -7.46 15.31
CA ASN A 15 -25.34 -8.22 14.20
C ASN A 15 -24.55 -9.45 14.68
N GLY A 16 -24.56 -9.78 15.97
CA GLY A 16 -23.89 -10.96 16.52
C GLY A 16 -22.38 -10.93 16.40
N LEU A 17 -21.78 -9.73 16.39
CA LEU A 17 -20.36 -9.51 16.29
C LEU A 17 -19.69 -9.64 17.67
N LYS A 18 -18.40 -9.95 17.71
CA LYS A 18 -17.68 -10.22 18.96
C LYS A 18 -17.13 -8.94 19.60
N ASN A 19 -16.66 -8.02 18.77
CA ASN A 19 -15.95 -6.82 19.20
C ASN A 19 -15.96 -5.72 18.10
N GLU A 20 -15.21 -4.66 18.32
CA GLU A 20 -15.08 -3.51 17.43
C GLU A 20 -14.36 -3.85 16.13
N ASP A 21 -13.44 -4.82 16.15
CA ASP A 21 -12.73 -5.27 14.95
C ASP A 21 -13.70 -6.01 14.01
N ASP A 22 -14.54 -6.87 14.55
CA ASP A 22 -15.64 -7.49 13.79
C ASP A 22 -16.59 -6.42 13.22
N LEU A 23 -16.86 -5.35 13.96
CA LEU A 23 -17.68 -4.24 13.48
C LEU A 23 -17.04 -3.51 12.30
N GLN A 24 -15.73 -3.31 12.33
CA GLN A 24 -14.99 -2.74 11.20
C GLN A 24 -15.08 -3.65 9.97
N MET A 25 -14.84 -4.94 10.13
CA MET A 25 -14.92 -5.90 9.03
C MET A 25 -16.34 -5.98 8.45
N PHE A 26 -17.34 -5.95 9.30
CA PHE A 26 -18.76 -5.90 8.90
C PHE A 26 -19.07 -4.66 8.07
N PHE A 27 -18.61 -3.49 8.50
CA PHE A 27 -18.77 -2.24 7.77
C PHE A 27 -18.07 -2.31 6.40
N MET A 28 -16.80 -2.73 6.35
CA MET A 28 -16.06 -2.87 5.10
C MET A 28 -16.72 -3.85 4.14
N THR A 29 -17.25 -4.96 4.65
CA THR A 29 -18.01 -5.92 3.85
C THR A 29 -19.25 -5.29 3.24
N LYS A 30 -20.03 -4.52 4.01
CA LYS A 30 -21.19 -3.80 3.47
C LYS A 30 -20.84 -2.79 2.40
N VAL A 31 -19.77 -2.03 2.60
CA VAL A 31 -19.26 -1.07 1.59
C VAL A 31 -18.85 -1.81 0.31
N ASN A 32 -18.12 -2.92 0.44
CA ASN A 32 -17.73 -3.74 -0.71
C ASN A 32 -18.94 -4.26 -1.49
N VAL A 33 -19.93 -4.83 -0.80
CA VAL A 33 -21.16 -5.34 -1.45
C VAL A 33 -21.89 -4.20 -2.20
N TYR A 34 -21.98 -3.02 -1.59
CA TYR A 34 -22.58 -1.87 -2.23
C TYR A 34 -21.80 -1.43 -3.49
N LEU A 35 -20.48 -1.30 -3.40
CA LEU A 35 -19.63 -0.91 -4.52
C LEU A 35 -19.72 -1.92 -5.67
N LYS A 36 -19.69 -3.22 -5.36
CA LYS A 36 -19.89 -4.29 -6.36
C LYS A 36 -21.24 -4.20 -7.06
N SER A 37 -22.31 -3.86 -6.34
CA SER A 37 -23.63 -3.66 -6.95
C SER A 37 -23.68 -2.49 -7.94
N LYS A 38 -22.67 -1.59 -7.88
CA LYS A 38 -22.48 -0.46 -8.80
C LYS A 38 -21.40 -0.72 -9.88
N GLY A 39 -20.84 -1.92 -9.93
CA GLY A 39 -19.82 -2.30 -10.90
C GLY A 39 -18.38 -1.89 -10.52
N TYR A 40 -18.13 -1.53 -9.25
CA TYR A 40 -16.82 -1.16 -8.76
C TYR A 40 -16.15 -2.29 -7.99
N SER A 41 -14.82 -2.32 -8.01
CA SER A 41 -13.97 -3.13 -7.13
C SER A 41 -13.47 -2.29 -5.96
N SER A 42 -13.26 -2.92 -4.81
CA SER A 42 -12.77 -2.25 -3.61
C SER A 42 -11.27 -2.49 -3.43
N VAL A 43 -10.58 -1.43 -3.06
CA VAL A 43 -9.22 -1.49 -2.50
C VAL A 43 -9.26 -0.89 -1.12
N MET A 44 -8.61 -1.49 -0.15
CA MET A 44 -8.52 -0.96 1.21
C MET A 44 -7.10 -0.96 1.73
N TRP A 45 -6.85 -0.05 2.66
CA TRP A 45 -5.61 -0.03 3.42
C TRP A 45 -5.60 -1.14 4.45
N ASN A 46 -4.52 -1.90 4.47
CA ASN A 46 -4.20 -2.81 5.55
C ASN A 46 -3.14 -2.18 6.44
N TYR A 47 -3.49 -1.91 7.68
CA TYR A 47 -2.54 -1.62 8.75
C TYR A 47 -2.15 -2.92 9.44
N ASP A 48 -0.94 -2.99 9.97
CA ASP A 48 -0.24 -4.17 10.51
C ASP A 48 -1.03 -5.06 11.51
N LYS A 49 -2.23 -4.69 11.90
CA LYS A 49 -3.02 -5.38 12.91
C LYS A 49 -4.50 -5.31 12.60
N ILE A 50 -4.91 -5.92 11.50
CA ILE A 50 -6.32 -6.25 11.34
C ILE A 50 -6.53 -7.65 11.91
N ASP A 51 -6.94 -7.71 13.16
CA ASP A 51 -7.48 -8.94 13.73
C ASP A 51 -8.74 -9.30 12.94
N ASN A 52 -8.96 -10.58 12.66
CA ASN A 52 -10.07 -11.11 11.86
C ASN A 52 -10.07 -10.71 10.37
N ALA A 53 -8.91 -10.46 9.77
CA ALA A 53 -8.78 -10.22 8.34
C ALA A 53 -9.41 -11.33 7.49
N GLU A 54 -9.45 -12.56 8.00
CA GLU A 54 -10.08 -13.71 7.37
C GLU A 54 -11.60 -13.57 7.19
N SER A 55 -12.25 -12.71 7.93
CA SER A 55 -13.69 -12.44 7.79
C SER A 55 -14.02 -11.54 6.58
N LEU A 56 -13.03 -10.84 6.03
CA LEU A 56 -13.19 -10.03 4.82
C LEU A 56 -13.14 -10.88 3.56
N SER A 57 -14.00 -10.55 2.61
CA SER A 57 -13.98 -11.17 1.29
C SER A 57 -12.62 -11.00 0.59
N PRO A 58 -12.04 -12.06 0.01
CA PRO A 58 -10.74 -11.99 -0.65
C PRO A 58 -10.76 -11.17 -1.96
N ASP A 59 -11.93 -10.79 -2.45
CA ASP A 59 -12.08 -9.93 -3.63
C ASP A 59 -11.80 -8.44 -3.34
N ILE A 60 -11.70 -8.05 -2.06
CA ILE A 60 -11.21 -6.73 -1.68
C ILE A 60 -9.68 -6.74 -1.81
N ALA A 61 -9.12 -5.97 -2.73
CA ALA A 61 -7.68 -5.81 -2.82
C ALA A 61 -7.14 -5.00 -1.64
N TRP A 62 -5.91 -5.25 -1.22
CA TRP A 62 -5.27 -4.51 -0.14
C TRP A 62 -4.03 -3.77 -0.58
N THR A 63 -3.88 -2.53 -0.11
CA THR A 63 -2.59 -1.86 -0.04
C THR A 63 -1.91 -2.28 1.26
N VAL A 64 -0.79 -2.97 1.16
CA VAL A 64 -0.02 -3.45 2.30
C VAL A 64 0.91 -2.34 2.77
N CYS A 65 0.51 -1.70 3.87
CA CYS A 65 1.27 -0.65 4.52
C CYS A 65 1.90 -1.19 5.81
N GLY A 66 3.19 -1.21 5.88
CA GLY A 66 3.91 -1.72 7.05
C GLY A 66 5.37 -1.32 7.04
N MET A 67 6.09 -1.78 8.03
CA MET A 67 7.53 -1.58 8.15
C MET A 67 8.33 -2.73 7.52
N GLY A 68 7.65 -3.65 6.83
CA GLY A 68 8.26 -4.78 6.14
C GLY A 68 8.34 -6.09 6.93
N ASP A 69 7.63 -6.21 8.07
CA ASP A 69 7.63 -7.42 8.92
C ASP A 69 6.28 -8.14 8.98
N ASP A 70 5.48 -8.04 7.95
CA ASP A 70 4.13 -8.61 7.83
C ASP A 70 4.04 -9.89 6.97
N LYS A 71 5.17 -10.56 6.76
CA LYS A 71 5.32 -11.73 5.88
C LYS A 71 4.29 -12.84 6.12
N GLY A 72 3.90 -13.05 7.36
CA GLY A 72 2.89 -14.06 7.69
C GLY A 72 1.50 -13.68 7.20
N LEU A 73 1.09 -12.43 7.40
CA LEU A 73 -0.20 -11.90 6.94
C LEU A 73 -0.27 -11.88 5.41
N VAL A 74 0.76 -11.32 4.76
CA VAL A 74 0.87 -11.26 3.30
C VAL A 74 0.71 -12.66 2.69
N LYS A 75 1.47 -13.63 3.18
CA LYS A 75 1.40 -15.01 2.69
C LYS A 75 0.01 -15.62 2.86
N ASN A 76 -0.63 -15.43 4.00
CA ASN A 76 -1.97 -15.95 4.26
C ASN A 76 -3.01 -15.35 3.31
N GLU A 77 -2.94 -14.04 3.07
CA GLU A 77 -3.89 -13.38 2.19
C GLU A 77 -3.69 -13.73 0.70
N LEU A 78 -2.43 -13.92 0.26
CA LEU A 78 -2.14 -14.43 -1.07
C LEU A 78 -2.67 -15.86 -1.27
N MET A 79 -2.51 -16.74 -0.26
CA MET A 79 -3.11 -18.09 -0.31
C MET A 79 -4.64 -18.07 -0.42
N ARG A 80 -5.29 -17.00 0.05
CA ARG A 80 -6.73 -16.78 -0.10
C ARG A 80 -7.11 -16.18 -1.46
N GLY A 81 -6.13 -15.89 -2.32
CA GLY A 81 -6.33 -15.27 -3.63
C GLY A 81 -6.56 -13.76 -3.59
N ARG A 82 -6.23 -13.08 -2.49
CA ARG A 82 -6.33 -11.63 -2.39
C ARG A 82 -5.25 -10.95 -3.24
N LYS A 83 -5.63 -9.89 -3.95
CA LYS A 83 -4.70 -9.02 -4.66
C LYS A 83 -4.08 -8.05 -3.68
N LEU A 84 -2.75 -7.96 -3.67
CA LEU A 84 -1.99 -7.12 -2.78
C LEU A 84 -1.17 -6.09 -3.58
N ILE A 85 -1.16 -4.85 -3.08
CA ILE A 85 -0.36 -3.74 -3.61
C ILE A 85 0.66 -3.38 -2.53
N ASN A 86 1.94 -3.37 -2.88
CA ASN A 86 2.99 -2.99 -1.96
C ASN A 86 3.04 -1.47 -1.77
N THR A 87 2.86 -1.03 -0.54
CA THR A 87 2.99 0.38 -0.15
C THR A 87 3.73 0.50 1.19
N HIS A 88 4.77 -0.32 1.39
CA HIS A 88 5.59 -0.26 2.59
C HIS A 88 6.18 1.13 2.82
N CYS A 89 6.30 1.53 4.09
CA CYS A 89 6.88 2.83 4.45
C CYS A 89 8.28 3.01 3.88
N TYR A 90 9.04 1.94 3.79
CA TYR A 90 10.34 1.86 3.15
C TYR A 90 10.28 0.90 1.96
N PRO A 91 10.52 1.39 0.69
CA PRO A 91 10.97 2.74 0.34
C PRO A 91 9.88 3.69 -0.21
N TYR A 92 8.56 3.40 -0.03
CA TYR A 92 7.49 4.03 -0.81
C TYR A 92 6.79 5.23 -0.15
N TYR A 93 7.12 5.60 1.07
CA TYR A 93 6.64 6.85 1.66
C TYR A 93 7.52 8.03 1.21
N PHE A 94 7.10 8.69 0.15
CA PHE A 94 7.88 9.77 -0.47
C PHE A 94 7.81 11.11 0.29
N ASP A 95 6.89 11.26 1.22
CA ASP A 95 6.90 12.36 2.18
C ASP A 95 8.05 12.25 3.18
N PHE A 96 8.64 11.07 3.36
CA PHE A 96 9.83 10.89 4.17
C PHE A 96 11.05 11.56 3.53
N PRO A 97 11.93 12.16 4.38
CA PRO A 97 13.15 12.79 3.90
C PRO A 97 14.05 11.80 3.17
N TYR A 98 14.87 12.30 2.24
CA TYR A 98 15.84 11.48 1.50
C TYR A 98 16.84 10.72 2.38
N GLY A 99 17.04 11.14 3.65
CA GLY A 99 17.85 10.39 4.61
C GLY A 99 17.21 9.07 5.08
N TRP A 100 15.89 8.95 4.96
CA TRP A 100 15.14 7.75 5.35
C TRP A 100 14.74 6.91 4.14
N ASN A 101 14.17 7.53 3.11
CA ASN A 101 13.82 6.87 1.85
C ASN A 101 14.69 7.43 0.72
N THR A 102 15.85 6.82 0.52
CA THR A 102 16.81 7.27 -0.47
C THR A 102 16.39 6.87 -1.88
N LEU A 103 16.83 7.63 -2.87
CA LEU A 103 16.65 7.26 -4.27
C LEU A 103 17.22 5.85 -4.58
N LYS A 104 18.35 5.51 -3.95
CA LYS A 104 18.96 4.21 -4.12
C LYS A 104 18.06 3.08 -3.61
N MET A 105 17.44 3.25 -2.44
CA MET A 105 16.49 2.26 -1.91
C MET A 105 15.32 2.04 -2.87
N VAL A 106 14.74 3.12 -3.42
CA VAL A 106 13.65 3.00 -4.40
C VAL A 106 14.12 2.28 -5.68
N CYS A 107 15.33 2.58 -6.18
CA CYS A 107 15.86 1.94 -7.39
C CYS A 107 16.15 0.46 -7.22
N GLU A 108 16.58 0.04 -6.03
CA GLU A 108 17.04 -1.32 -5.75
C GLU A 108 15.94 -2.19 -5.11
N ASP A 109 14.75 -1.62 -4.86
CA ASP A 109 13.61 -2.37 -4.39
C ASP A 109 12.88 -3.03 -5.57
N ASP A 110 12.60 -4.31 -5.45
CA ASP A 110 11.92 -5.07 -6.49
C ASP A 110 10.38 -4.94 -6.46
N GLY A 111 9.87 -4.22 -5.49
CA GLY A 111 8.44 -4.03 -5.30
C GLY A 111 7.69 -5.28 -4.81
N ALA A 112 8.37 -6.42 -4.69
CA ALA A 112 7.73 -7.66 -4.30
C ALA A 112 7.38 -7.68 -2.81
N LEU A 113 6.21 -8.21 -2.49
CA LEU A 113 5.79 -8.50 -1.10
C LEU A 113 6.28 -9.86 -0.62
N THR A 114 6.66 -10.74 -1.56
CA THR A 114 7.17 -12.08 -1.29
C THR A 114 8.33 -12.39 -2.21
N ASP A 115 8.96 -13.55 -2.05
CA ASP A 115 10.02 -14.02 -2.94
C ASP A 115 9.51 -14.41 -4.35
N LYS A 116 8.21 -14.19 -4.63
CA LYS A 116 7.53 -14.47 -5.89
C LYS A 116 6.91 -13.18 -6.45
N ASP A 117 7.56 -12.56 -7.40
CA ASP A 117 7.14 -11.31 -8.05
C ASP A 117 5.71 -11.34 -8.60
N GLU A 118 5.25 -12.52 -9.06
CA GLU A 118 3.95 -12.70 -9.70
C GLU A 118 2.75 -12.51 -8.75
N GLU A 119 2.99 -12.48 -7.44
CA GLU A 119 1.95 -12.38 -6.41
C GLU A 119 1.65 -10.93 -6.02
N THR A 120 2.55 -9.98 -6.28
CA THR A 120 2.33 -8.55 -6.02
C THR A 120 1.62 -7.92 -7.21
N TRP A 121 0.44 -7.33 -6.96
CA TRP A 121 -0.38 -6.74 -8.03
C TRP A 121 0.14 -5.39 -8.50
N GLY A 122 0.93 -4.73 -7.71
CA GLY A 122 1.57 -3.46 -8.02
C GLY A 122 2.25 -2.82 -6.82
N ILE A 123 2.83 -1.66 -7.06
CA ILE A 123 3.45 -0.82 -6.04
C ILE A 123 2.78 0.54 -6.01
N GLU A 124 2.74 1.17 -4.83
CA GLU A 124 2.11 2.46 -4.62
C GLU A 124 2.99 3.32 -3.72
N ALA A 125 3.28 4.56 -4.14
CA ALA A 125 4.03 5.51 -3.32
C ALA A 125 3.09 6.51 -2.64
N GLN A 126 3.37 6.81 -1.39
CA GLN A 126 2.60 7.73 -0.57
C GLN A 126 3.25 9.10 -0.50
N MET A 127 2.41 10.14 -0.52
CA MET A 127 2.82 11.52 -0.34
C MET A 127 1.87 12.20 0.65
N TRP A 128 2.08 11.94 1.93
CA TRP A 128 1.34 12.60 3.00
C TRP A 128 1.77 14.06 3.13
N THR A 129 0.86 14.92 3.50
CA THR A 129 1.10 16.38 3.38
C THR A 129 1.68 17.03 4.62
N GLU A 130 1.89 16.32 5.71
CA GLU A 130 2.45 16.85 6.95
C GLU A 130 3.80 17.56 6.78
N TYR A 131 4.62 17.09 5.83
CA TYR A 131 5.95 17.61 5.55
C TYR A 131 6.07 18.29 4.18
N VAL A 132 4.92 18.60 3.54
CA VAL A 132 4.85 19.15 2.18
C VAL A 132 4.15 20.51 2.19
N PRO A 133 4.83 21.58 2.61
CA PRO A 133 4.23 22.91 2.76
C PRO A 133 3.97 23.65 1.44
N ASN A 134 4.57 23.23 0.33
CA ASN A 134 4.45 23.89 -0.98
C ASN A 134 4.84 22.95 -2.15
N MET A 135 4.55 23.39 -3.37
CA MET A 135 4.84 22.64 -4.61
C MET A 135 6.32 22.32 -4.78
N LYS A 136 7.21 23.29 -4.50
CA LYS A 136 8.66 23.04 -4.61
C LYS A 136 9.13 21.90 -3.72
N ARG A 137 8.57 21.79 -2.51
CA ARG A 137 8.85 20.65 -1.61
C ARG A 137 8.26 19.36 -2.13
N LEU A 138 7.04 19.39 -2.68
CA LEU A 138 6.41 18.26 -3.32
C LEU A 138 7.26 17.70 -4.45
N GLU A 139 7.66 18.56 -5.39
CA GLU A 139 8.49 18.16 -6.53
C GLU A 139 9.84 17.59 -6.08
N PHE A 140 10.50 18.26 -5.12
CA PHE A 140 11.75 17.78 -4.54
C PHE A 140 11.62 16.38 -3.91
N LEU A 141 10.53 16.10 -3.21
CA LEU A 141 10.30 14.80 -2.57
C LEU A 141 9.86 13.74 -3.58
N THR A 142 9.16 14.13 -4.62
CA THR A 142 8.65 13.21 -5.64
C THR A 142 9.74 12.78 -6.63
N PHE A 143 10.47 13.72 -7.15
CA PHE A 143 11.46 13.46 -8.20
C PHE A 143 12.90 13.48 -7.65
N PRO A 144 13.76 12.55 -8.12
CA PRO A 144 13.52 11.53 -9.17
C PRO A 144 12.96 10.19 -8.66
N ARG A 145 12.57 10.06 -7.38
CA ARG A 145 12.11 8.77 -6.78
C ARG A 145 10.93 8.17 -7.54
N LEU A 146 9.96 8.99 -7.97
CA LEU A 146 8.83 8.50 -8.77
C LEU A 146 9.28 7.88 -10.10
N GLY A 147 10.31 8.46 -10.74
CA GLY A 147 10.88 7.88 -11.95
C GLY A 147 11.53 6.51 -11.69
N ALA A 148 12.24 6.37 -10.58
CA ALA A 148 12.82 5.08 -10.17
C ALA A 148 11.75 4.03 -9.88
N MET A 149 10.72 4.41 -9.15
CA MET A 149 9.58 3.54 -8.87
C MET A 149 8.87 3.10 -10.17
N ALA A 150 8.68 4.02 -11.12
CA ALA A 150 8.06 3.70 -12.39
C ALA A 150 8.89 2.71 -13.21
N GLU A 151 10.22 2.89 -13.24
CA GLU A 151 11.13 1.90 -13.88
C GLU A 151 10.95 0.51 -13.26
N ASN A 152 10.84 0.40 -11.93
CA ASN A 152 10.63 -0.88 -11.26
C ASN A 152 9.25 -1.46 -11.55
N ALA A 153 8.21 -0.64 -11.47
CA ALA A 153 6.83 -1.09 -11.69
C ALA A 153 6.56 -1.62 -13.10
N TRP A 154 7.31 -1.17 -14.10
CA TRP A 154 7.11 -1.51 -15.51
C TRP A 154 8.23 -2.37 -16.11
N ALA A 155 9.25 -2.72 -15.34
CA ALA A 155 10.32 -3.60 -15.81
C ALA A 155 9.81 -5.05 -15.94
N GLU A 156 10.02 -5.65 -17.12
CA GLU A 156 9.61 -7.04 -17.36
C GLU A 156 10.47 -8.04 -16.56
N LYS A 157 11.76 -7.83 -16.45
CA LYS A 157 12.71 -8.58 -15.60
C LYS A 157 14.01 -7.81 -15.41
N GLY A 158 14.50 -7.81 -14.18
CA GLY A 158 15.78 -7.20 -13.85
C GLY A 158 15.70 -5.69 -13.73
N TYR A 159 15.60 -5.25 -12.49
CA TYR A 159 15.58 -3.83 -12.15
C TYR A 159 16.86 -3.16 -12.59
N PRO A 160 16.81 -1.95 -13.16
CA PRO A 160 18.04 -1.25 -13.49
C PRO A 160 18.84 -1.03 -12.20
N SER A 161 20.13 -1.29 -12.22
CA SER A 161 20.97 -0.91 -11.09
C SER A 161 20.87 0.59 -10.84
N PHE A 162 21.12 1.01 -9.62
CA PHE A 162 21.12 2.44 -9.27
C PHE A 162 21.97 3.29 -10.24
N SER A 163 23.14 2.79 -10.64
CA SER A 163 23.99 3.47 -11.61
C SER A 163 23.36 3.59 -13.00
N THR A 164 22.68 2.56 -13.47
CA THR A 164 21.96 2.57 -14.75
C THR A 164 20.81 3.56 -14.70
N PHE A 165 20.04 3.57 -13.61
CA PHE A 165 18.96 4.55 -13.43
C PHE A 165 19.50 5.98 -13.44
N LEU A 166 20.57 6.27 -12.70
CA LEU A 166 21.16 7.61 -12.68
C LEU A 166 21.62 8.09 -14.06
N HIS A 167 22.14 7.16 -14.89
CA HIS A 167 22.54 7.52 -16.25
C HIS A 167 21.32 7.93 -17.11
N LYS A 168 20.27 7.12 -17.10
CA LYS A 168 19.02 7.41 -17.80
C LYS A 168 18.35 8.71 -17.27
N ALA A 169 18.27 8.84 -15.94
CA ALA A 169 17.64 10.01 -15.31
C ALA A 169 18.35 11.32 -15.64
N LYS A 170 19.68 11.32 -15.73
CA LYS A 170 20.47 12.49 -16.14
C LYS A 170 20.09 12.97 -17.54
N ASP A 171 19.94 12.05 -18.48
CA ASP A 171 19.54 12.39 -19.83
C ASP A 171 18.09 12.92 -19.87
N TYR A 172 17.18 12.29 -19.14
CA TYR A 172 15.78 12.70 -19.04
C TYR A 172 15.62 14.10 -18.42
N TYR A 173 16.30 14.37 -17.30
CA TYR A 173 16.20 15.68 -16.62
C TYR A 173 17.00 16.81 -17.31
N ASN A 174 17.91 16.48 -18.23
CA ASN A 174 18.54 17.47 -19.08
C ASN A 174 17.65 17.89 -20.27
N LEU A 175 16.53 17.20 -20.51
CA LEU A 175 15.54 17.54 -21.53
C LEU A 175 14.39 18.42 -21.00
N LEU A 176 14.29 18.56 -19.67
CA LEU A 176 13.32 19.41 -18.98
C LEU A 176 13.96 20.72 -18.53
#